data_f491898dcaebf2320bd8c9f9bf083672
#
_entry.id   f491898dcaebf2320bd8c9f9bf083672
#
_cell.length_a   1.000
_cell.length_b   1.000
_cell.length_c   1.000
_cell.angle_alpha   90.00
_cell.angle_beta   90.00
_cell.angle_gamma   90.00
#
_symmetry.space_group_name_H-M   'P 1'
#
loop_
_entity.id
_entity.type
_entity.pdbx_description
1 polymer ?
#
loop_
_entity_poly.entity_id
_entity_poly.type
_entity_poly.pdbx_seq_one_letter_code
_entity_poly.pdbx_strand_id
1 'polypeptide(L)'
;MIRHVDFFSAINPEDSNAIFDGLSILANIPHASLFEVTRNLKVDKINGKDPDFIVYAEFTNQEALDAYKAHPLYKKSISIVRPLRDMRIAADFLG
;
A
#
# COMPACT_ATOMS: atom_id res chain seq x y z
N MET A 1 -4.82 -1.74 -18.61
CA MET A 1 -4.01 -1.21 -17.50
C MET A 1 -3.91 -2.22 -16.37
N ILE A 2 -2.89 -2.09 -15.55
CA ILE A 2 -2.72 -2.93 -14.37
C ILE A 2 -3.22 -2.16 -13.15
N ARG A 3 -4.05 -2.82 -12.35
CA ARG A 3 -4.51 -2.31 -11.07
C ARG A 3 -3.81 -3.09 -9.96
N HIS A 4 -3.27 -2.36 -9.01
CA HIS A 4 -2.50 -2.90 -7.88
C HIS A 4 -3.18 -2.49 -6.58
N VAL A 5 -3.45 -3.46 -5.72
CA VAL A 5 -4.05 -3.19 -4.41
C VAL A 5 -3.28 -3.92 -3.33
N ASP A 6 -2.97 -3.19 -2.25
CA ASP A 6 -2.35 -3.73 -1.04
C ASP A 6 -3.24 -3.44 0.15
N PHE A 7 -3.33 -4.42 1.04
CA PHE A 7 -3.97 -4.27 2.34
C PHE A 7 -2.93 -4.40 3.45
N PHE A 8 -2.94 -3.48 4.39
CA PHE A 8 -2.01 -3.46 5.52
C PHE A 8 -2.75 -3.37 6.84
N SER A 9 -2.19 -4.00 7.89
CA SER A 9 -2.62 -3.76 9.25
C SER A 9 -1.42 -3.50 10.15
N ALA A 10 -1.65 -2.78 11.26
CA ALA A 10 -0.63 -2.50 12.25
C ALA A 10 -0.55 -3.63 13.28
N ILE A 11 0.67 -3.95 13.74
CA ILE A 11 0.86 -4.81 14.92
C ILE A 11 0.31 -4.08 16.14
N ASN A 12 0.69 -2.81 16.31
CA ASN A 12 0.25 -1.97 17.41
C ASN A 12 -0.56 -0.80 16.87
N PRO A 13 -1.77 -0.53 17.40
CA PRO A 13 -2.60 0.58 16.94
C PRO A 13 -1.92 1.94 17.06
N GLU A 14 -1.01 2.11 18.00
CA GLU A 14 -0.26 3.36 18.20
C GLU A 14 0.69 3.68 17.04
N ASP A 15 1.05 2.70 16.21
CA ASP A 15 1.90 2.88 15.04
C ASP A 15 1.12 3.24 13.78
N SER A 16 -0.19 3.39 13.90
CA SER A 16 -1.08 3.64 12.77
C SER A 16 -0.65 4.84 11.92
N ASN A 17 -0.34 5.98 12.55
CA ASN A 17 0.08 7.17 11.82
C ASN A 17 1.45 6.99 11.16
N ALA A 18 2.37 6.30 11.82
CA ALA A 18 3.70 6.02 11.26
C ALA A 18 3.60 5.14 10.01
N ILE A 19 2.71 4.15 10.02
CA ILE A 19 2.47 3.29 8.85
C ILE A 19 1.84 4.13 7.72
N PHE A 20 0.82 4.91 8.02
CA PHE A 20 0.18 5.75 7.02
C PHE A 20 1.17 6.71 6.36
N ASP A 21 2.01 7.37 7.15
CA ASP A 21 3.04 8.28 6.65
C ASP A 21 4.07 7.53 5.79
N GLY A 22 4.48 6.34 6.23
CA GLY A 22 5.41 5.49 5.47
C GLY A 22 4.83 5.05 4.13
N LEU A 23 3.56 4.68 4.08
CA LEU A 23 2.88 4.33 2.83
C LEU A 23 2.67 5.54 1.93
N SER A 24 2.48 6.73 2.51
CA SER A 24 2.28 7.97 1.75
C SER A 24 3.52 8.38 0.96
N ILE A 25 4.70 7.92 1.34
CA ILE A 25 5.94 8.14 0.57
C ILE A 25 5.80 7.61 -0.86
N LEU A 26 5.05 6.52 -1.04
CA LEU A 26 4.84 5.90 -2.35
C LEU A 26 4.15 6.84 -3.36
N ALA A 27 3.40 7.83 -2.87
CA ALA A 27 2.73 8.82 -3.72
C ALA A 27 3.72 9.67 -4.52
N ASN A 28 4.97 9.75 -4.08
CA ASN A 28 6.02 10.53 -4.73
C ASN A 28 6.75 9.78 -5.85
N ILE A 29 6.41 8.51 -6.07
CA ILE A 29 6.99 7.72 -7.17
C ILE A 29 6.23 8.06 -8.45
N PRO A 30 6.91 8.50 -9.53
CA PRO A 30 6.25 9.09 -10.69
C PRO A 30 5.75 8.09 -11.74
N HIS A 31 5.59 6.80 -11.40
CA HIS A 31 5.28 5.76 -12.39
C HIS A 31 3.84 5.31 -12.40
N ALA A 32 3.08 5.61 -11.36
CA ALA A 32 1.65 5.28 -11.33
C ALA A 32 0.84 6.37 -12.05
N SER A 33 -0.17 5.96 -12.81
CA SER A 33 -1.12 6.89 -13.42
C SER A 33 -2.18 7.35 -12.39
N LEU A 34 -2.43 6.53 -11.38
CA LEU A 34 -3.25 6.86 -10.22
C LEU A 34 -2.62 6.21 -8.99
N PHE A 35 -2.58 6.92 -7.87
CA PHE A 35 -2.12 6.39 -6.60
C PHE A 35 -2.98 6.92 -5.47
N GLU A 36 -3.44 6.00 -4.61
CA GLU A 36 -4.18 6.35 -3.41
C GLU A 36 -3.69 5.52 -2.23
N VAL A 37 -3.54 6.16 -1.08
CA VAL A 37 -3.40 5.50 0.20
C VAL A 37 -4.51 6.02 1.11
N THR A 38 -5.23 5.11 1.75
CA THR A 38 -6.41 5.46 2.54
C THR A 38 -6.57 4.52 3.73
N ARG A 39 -7.39 4.97 4.69
CA ARG A 39 -7.75 4.17 5.85
C ARG A 39 -9.03 3.39 5.56
N ASN A 40 -9.07 2.15 6.05
CA ASN A 40 -10.29 1.34 5.97
C ASN A 40 -11.39 1.97 6.82
N LEU A 41 -12.58 2.08 6.28
CA LEU A 41 -13.75 2.57 7.02
C LEU A 41 -14.21 1.59 8.11
N LYS A 42 -13.82 0.31 7.99
CA LYS A 42 -14.12 -0.75 8.95
C LYS A 42 -15.62 -0.98 9.18
N VAL A 43 -16.40 -0.82 8.13
CA VAL A 43 -17.85 -1.07 8.17
C VAL A 43 -18.19 -2.55 8.06
N ASP A 44 -17.33 -3.34 7.40
CA ASP A 44 -17.49 -4.79 7.29
C ASP A 44 -16.43 -5.48 8.10
N LYS A 45 -16.85 -6.12 9.19
CA LYS A 45 -15.95 -6.90 10.05
C LYS A 45 -16.30 -8.36 9.94
N ILE A 46 -15.43 -9.11 9.26
CA ILE A 46 -15.60 -10.56 9.11
C ILE A 46 -14.41 -11.23 9.78
N ASN A 47 -14.68 -12.07 10.79
CA ASN A 47 -13.68 -12.92 11.43
C ASN A 47 -12.46 -12.21 12.04
N GLY A 48 -12.63 -11.00 12.55
CA GLY A 48 -11.70 -10.41 13.51
C GLY A 48 -10.44 -9.77 12.98
N LYS A 49 -10.05 -9.95 11.73
CA LYS A 49 -8.86 -9.28 11.17
C LYS A 49 -9.23 -8.47 9.94
N ASP A 50 -9.35 -7.17 10.14
CA ASP A 50 -9.57 -6.22 9.06
C ASP A 50 -8.26 -5.55 8.68
N PRO A 51 -8.06 -5.18 7.42
CA PRO A 51 -6.98 -4.24 7.09
C PRO A 51 -7.26 -2.87 7.69
N ASP A 52 -6.19 -2.17 8.07
CA ASP A 52 -6.26 -0.80 8.55
C ASP A 52 -6.08 0.21 7.41
N PHE A 53 -5.26 -0.15 6.41
CA PHE A 53 -4.89 0.73 5.30
C PHE A 53 -5.01 0.00 3.98
N ILE A 54 -5.35 0.77 2.95
CA ILE A 54 -5.43 0.30 1.58
C ILE A 54 -4.53 1.19 0.72
N VAL A 55 -3.65 0.57 -0.06
CA VAL A 55 -2.92 1.21 -1.14
C VAL A 55 -3.53 0.74 -2.45
N TYR A 56 -3.93 1.67 -3.30
CA TYR A 56 -4.45 1.37 -4.61
C TYR A 56 -3.71 2.19 -5.65
N ALA A 57 -3.24 1.53 -6.71
CA ALA A 57 -2.51 2.21 -7.77
C ALA A 57 -2.86 1.62 -9.13
N GLU A 58 -2.76 2.45 -10.16
CA GLU A 58 -2.97 2.03 -11.54
C GLU A 58 -1.70 2.31 -12.35
N PHE A 59 -1.35 1.37 -13.21
CA PHE A 59 -0.16 1.45 -14.07
C PHE A 59 -0.57 1.16 -15.51
N THR A 60 0.00 1.93 -16.42
CA THR A 60 -0.29 1.77 -17.85
C THR A 60 0.08 0.37 -18.34
N ASN A 61 1.19 -0.18 -17.85
CA ASN A 61 1.72 -1.47 -18.26
C ASN A 61 2.63 -2.07 -17.18
N GLN A 62 3.13 -3.27 -17.44
CA GLN A 62 4.02 -3.97 -16.52
C GLN A 62 5.34 -3.22 -16.28
N GLU A 63 5.87 -2.57 -17.30
CA GLU A 63 7.12 -1.80 -17.16
C GLU A 63 6.98 -0.68 -16.14
N ALA A 64 5.85 0.01 -16.13
CA ALA A 64 5.58 1.07 -15.17
C ALA A 64 5.47 0.51 -13.74
N LEU A 65 4.81 -0.61 -13.56
CA LEU A 65 4.72 -1.30 -12.28
C LEU A 65 6.10 -1.73 -11.78
N ASP A 66 6.91 -2.31 -12.67
CA ASP A 66 8.26 -2.76 -12.31
C ASP A 66 9.15 -1.57 -11.92
N ALA A 67 9.07 -0.46 -12.65
CA ALA A 67 9.80 0.76 -12.35
C ALA A 67 9.39 1.36 -10.99
N TYR A 68 8.10 1.30 -10.67
CA TYR A 68 7.58 1.71 -9.37
C TYR A 68 8.21 0.89 -8.25
N LYS A 69 8.23 -0.43 -8.38
CA LYS A 69 8.81 -1.33 -7.37
C LYS A 69 10.33 -1.20 -7.25
N ALA A 70 11.01 -0.79 -8.30
CA ALA A 70 12.46 -0.60 -8.32
C ALA A 70 12.89 0.78 -7.81
N HIS A 71 11.96 1.70 -7.61
CA HIS A 71 12.27 3.07 -7.21
C HIS A 71 12.82 3.11 -5.77
N PRO A 72 13.83 3.98 -5.49
CA PRO A 72 14.39 4.08 -4.12
C PRO A 72 13.35 4.40 -3.04
N LEU A 73 12.32 5.17 -3.37
CA LEU A 73 11.24 5.50 -2.42
C LEU A 73 10.41 4.29 -2.05
N TYR A 74 10.28 3.30 -2.94
CA TYR A 74 9.61 2.04 -2.63
C TYR A 74 10.34 1.31 -1.50
N LYS A 75 11.67 1.20 -1.61
CA LYS A 75 12.49 0.58 -0.56
C LYS A 75 12.44 1.36 0.75
N LYS A 76 12.43 2.69 0.66
CA LYS A 76 12.31 3.54 1.85
C LYS A 76 10.99 3.29 2.58
N SER A 77 9.88 3.25 1.84
CA SER A 77 8.57 2.93 2.39
C SER A 77 8.57 1.57 3.09
N ILE A 78 9.10 0.53 2.42
CA ILE A 78 9.19 -0.81 3.00
C ILE A 78 9.99 -0.79 4.30
N SER A 79 11.12 -0.10 4.35
CA SER A 79 11.97 -0.05 5.54
C SER A 79 11.26 0.55 6.75
N ILE A 80 10.35 1.48 6.52
CA ILE A 80 9.55 2.12 7.58
C ILE A 80 8.38 1.22 7.99
N VAL A 81 7.66 0.68 7.01
CA VAL A 81 6.37 0.00 7.23
C VAL A 81 6.55 -1.44 7.70
N ARG A 82 7.51 -2.18 7.12
CA ARG A 82 7.68 -3.62 7.39
C ARG A 82 7.81 -3.96 8.88
N PRO A 83 8.59 -3.24 9.70
CA PRO A 83 8.69 -3.59 11.12
C PRO A 83 7.42 -3.27 11.93
N LEU A 84 6.52 -2.45 11.39
CA LEU A 84 5.32 -2.00 12.09
C LEU A 84 4.05 -2.72 11.65
N ARG A 85 4.07 -3.32 10.47
CA ARG A 85 2.89 -3.98 9.90
C ARG A 85 2.76 -5.41 10.38
N ASP A 86 1.51 -5.84 10.55
CA ASP A 86 1.15 -7.25 10.75
C ASP A 86 0.80 -7.87 9.40
N MET A 87 -0.36 -7.50 8.86
CA MET A 87 -0.85 -8.00 7.58
C MET A 87 -0.24 -7.20 6.42
N ARG A 88 0.15 -7.89 5.36
CA ARG A 88 0.28 -7.33 4.02
C ARG A 88 -0.21 -8.33 3.00
N ILE A 89 -1.25 -7.97 2.29
CA ILE A 89 -1.81 -8.78 1.19
C ILE A 89 -1.83 -7.89 -0.04
N ALA A 90 -1.27 -8.39 -1.13
CA ALA A 90 -1.22 -7.65 -2.39
C ALA A 90 -1.85 -8.46 -3.51
N ALA A 91 -2.51 -7.76 -4.43
CA ALA A 91 -3.03 -8.36 -5.65
C ALA A 91 -2.88 -7.38 -6.81
N ASP A 92 -2.56 -7.94 -7.98
CA ASP A 92 -2.49 -7.20 -9.22
C ASP A 92 -3.48 -7.82 -10.20
N PHE A 93 -4.20 -6.99 -10.95
CA PHE A 93 -5.18 -7.46 -11.91
C PHE A 93 -5.34 -6.49 -13.08
N LEU A 94 -5.84 -7.02 -14.19
CA LEU A 94 -6.13 -6.20 -15.37
C LEU A 94 -7.51 -5.57 -15.23
N GLY A 95 -7.55 -4.31 -15.53
CA GLY A 95 -8.80 -3.56 -15.48
C GLY A 95 -8.99 -2.63 -16.66
#